data_90daaaa21a3e5d7b0aad4d0b7f7f0582
#
_entry.id   90daaaa21a3e5d7b0aad4d0b7f7f0582
#
_cell.length_a   1.000
_cell.length_b   1.000
_cell.length_c   1.000
_cell.angle_alpha   90.00
_cell.angle_beta   90.00
_cell.angle_gamma   90.00
#
_symmetry.space_group_name_H-M   'P 1'
#
loop_
_entity.id
_entity.type
_entity.pdbx_description
1 polymer ?
#
loop_
_entity_poly.entity_id
_entity_poly.type
_entity_poly.pdbx_seq_one_letter_code
_entity_poly.pdbx_strand_id
1 'polypeptide(L)'
;DLHLCDRRQRQMCIRDRQRTLQIPIGVITCAWGGSRVEGWLPKEILQTYKDEDLTLIGSDKTPVYLQSMLMYNGILYPCHKYTIKGFIWYQGESNVRSSRTYAERLATMVKHWRSIWKQGDLPFYYVETVPFACEYKEDGYIGALLREAQQKALSLIPNSGMIGTNDLVETYEAPQVHPHNKKGIGERLAYMSLNKTYGYQGIESEYPSYKSMKINGETIEISFSHAEKGLSPWMNISGFEIAGSDKVFYPAEASLNQKDHTVIVKSPTVK
;
A
#
# COMPACT_ATOMS: atom_id res chain seq x y z
N ASP A 1 -15.63 -15.20 2.93
CA ASP A 1 -16.50 -14.40 2.08
C ASP A 1 -15.79 -13.13 1.58
N LEU A 2 -14.77 -13.34 0.73
CA LEU A 2 -13.90 -12.31 0.13
C LEU A 2 -14.71 -11.20 -0.58
N HIS A 3 -15.83 -11.54 -1.19
CA HIS A 3 -16.69 -10.61 -1.91
C HIS A 3 -17.45 -9.61 -1.02
N LEU A 4 -17.73 -9.96 0.23
CA LEU A 4 -18.44 -9.09 1.17
C LEU A 4 -17.54 -7.97 1.72
N CYS A 5 -16.26 -8.25 1.97
CA CYS A 5 -15.29 -7.26 2.42
C CYS A 5 -15.08 -6.15 1.38
N ASP A 6 -14.92 -6.51 0.13
CA ASP A 6 -14.74 -5.61 -1.00
C ASP A 6 -15.95 -4.70 -1.23
N ARG A 7 -17.17 -5.21 -1.07
CA ARG A 7 -18.40 -4.43 -1.21
C ARG A 7 -18.52 -3.35 -0.13
N ARG A 8 -18.21 -3.67 1.14
CA ARG A 8 -18.32 -2.72 2.25
C ARG A 8 -17.34 -1.55 2.10
N GLN A 9 -16.09 -1.81 1.78
CA GLN A 9 -15.08 -0.77 1.54
C GLN A 9 -15.50 0.18 0.41
N ARG A 10 -16.00 -0.36 -0.71
CA ARG A 10 -16.47 0.42 -1.86
C ARG A 10 -17.66 1.30 -1.51
N GLN A 11 -18.66 0.75 -0.83
CA GLN A 11 -19.85 1.50 -0.41
C GLN A 11 -19.49 2.67 0.52
N MET A 12 -18.54 2.49 1.42
CA MET A 12 -18.12 3.55 2.34
C MET A 12 -17.40 4.68 1.59
N CYS A 13 -16.45 4.34 0.74
CA CYS A 13 -15.72 5.30 -0.08
C CYS A 13 -16.65 6.11 -1.01
N ILE A 14 -17.68 5.47 -1.60
CA ILE A 14 -18.69 6.13 -2.41
C ILE A 14 -19.54 7.06 -1.53
N ARG A 15 -20.07 6.55 -0.43
CA ARG A 15 -21.00 7.28 0.45
C ARG A 15 -20.39 8.56 1.01
N ASP A 16 -19.14 8.49 1.47
CA ASP A 16 -18.47 9.62 2.10
C ASP A 16 -18.14 10.71 1.09
N ARG A 17 -17.68 10.33 -0.11
CA ARG A 17 -17.50 11.30 -1.21
C ARG A 17 -18.83 11.90 -1.67
N GLN A 18 -19.87 11.09 -1.85
CA GLN A 18 -21.19 11.56 -2.28
C GLN A 18 -21.78 12.54 -1.26
N ARG A 19 -21.67 12.24 0.04
CA ARG A 19 -22.15 13.12 1.11
C ARG A 19 -21.41 14.46 1.14
N THR A 20 -20.11 14.44 0.95
CA THR A 20 -19.30 15.67 0.99
C THR A 20 -19.44 16.49 -0.29
N LEU A 21 -19.40 15.85 -1.45
CA LEU A 21 -19.42 16.54 -2.74
C LEU A 21 -20.83 16.86 -3.24
N GLN A 22 -21.87 16.20 -2.69
CA GLN A 22 -23.27 16.32 -3.14
C GLN A 22 -23.47 16.02 -4.64
N ILE A 23 -22.61 15.14 -5.20
CA ILE A 23 -22.67 14.70 -6.59
C ILE A 23 -22.75 13.16 -6.64
N PRO A 24 -23.32 12.58 -7.69
CA PRO A 24 -23.27 11.14 -7.92
C PRO A 24 -21.83 10.63 -8.07
N ILE A 25 -21.50 9.55 -7.37
CA ILE A 25 -20.20 8.88 -7.47
C ILE A 25 -20.40 7.47 -8.02
N GLY A 26 -19.83 7.19 -9.18
CA GLY A 26 -19.79 5.86 -9.76
C GLY A 26 -18.48 5.13 -9.46
N VAL A 27 -18.52 3.80 -9.38
CA VAL A 27 -17.34 2.94 -9.25
C VAL A 27 -17.40 1.83 -10.28
N ILE A 28 -16.35 1.73 -11.09
CA ILE A 28 -16.11 0.57 -11.96
C ILE A 28 -15.22 -0.39 -11.16
N THR A 29 -15.69 -1.61 -10.97
CA THR A 29 -14.96 -2.61 -10.20
C THR A 29 -14.15 -3.50 -11.11
N CYS A 30 -12.82 -3.38 -11.01
CA CYS A 30 -11.85 -4.30 -11.60
C CYS A 30 -11.11 -4.97 -10.44
N ALA A 31 -11.52 -6.20 -10.07
CA ALA A 31 -10.96 -6.88 -8.91
C ALA A 31 -10.92 -8.40 -9.12
N TRP A 32 -9.81 -9.00 -8.66
CA TRP A 32 -9.64 -10.44 -8.58
C TRP A 32 -8.75 -10.77 -7.38
N GLY A 33 -9.28 -11.45 -6.37
CA GLY A 33 -8.57 -11.76 -5.13
C GLY A 33 -7.34 -12.64 -5.38
N GLY A 34 -6.24 -12.31 -4.66
CA GLY A 34 -4.98 -13.04 -4.77
C GLY A 34 -4.14 -12.74 -6.02
N SER A 35 -4.56 -11.81 -6.88
CA SER A 35 -3.79 -11.47 -8.08
C SER A 35 -2.51 -10.72 -7.75
N ARG A 36 -1.47 -10.94 -8.57
CA ARG A 36 -0.21 -10.19 -8.55
C ARG A 36 -0.33 -8.93 -9.43
N VAL A 37 0.56 -7.95 -9.24
CA VAL A 37 0.61 -6.74 -10.09
C VAL A 37 0.81 -7.10 -11.57
N GLU A 38 1.55 -8.18 -11.86
CA GLU A 38 1.81 -8.70 -13.21
C GLU A 38 0.52 -9.15 -13.92
N GLY A 39 -0.47 -9.59 -13.17
CA GLY A 39 -1.79 -9.95 -13.72
C GLY A 39 -2.51 -8.78 -14.40
N TRP A 40 -2.12 -7.53 -14.07
CA TRP A 40 -2.75 -6.29 -14.52
C TRP A 40 -1.92 -5.51 -15.56
N LEU A 41 -0.90 -6.17 -16.13
CA LEU A 41 -0.03 -5.64 -17.17
C LEU A 41 -0.24 -6.35 -18.51
N PRO A 42 -0.06 -5.66 -19.65
CA PRO A 42 -0.14 -6.28 -20.97
C PRO A 42 1.12 -7.09 -21.30
N LYS A 43 1.00 -7.96 -22.30
CA LYS A 43 2.05 -8.87 -22.72
C LYS A 43 3.35 -8.16 -23.10
N GLU A 44 3.26 -7.04 -23.78
CA GLU A 44 4.39 -6.27 -24.31
C GLU A 44 5.30 -5.76 -23.17
N ILE A 45 4.71 -5.39 -22.04
CA ILE A 45 5.46 -4.98 -20.86
C ILE A 45 6.05 -6.22 -20.17
N LEU A 46 5.23 -7.24 -19.96
CA LEU A 46 5.65 -8.46 -19.26
C LEU A 46 6.83 -9.17 -19.93
N GLN A 47 6.90 -9.13 -21.27
CA GLN A 47 8.02 -9.68 -22.02
C GLN A 47 9.37 -9.01 -21.73
N THR A 48 9.36 -7.81 -21.14
CA THR A 48 10.60 -7.12 -20.73
C THR A 48 11.13 -7.62 -19.38
N TYR A 49 10.35 -8.36 -18.61
CA TYR A 49 10.72 -8.89 -17.29
C TYR A 49 11.32 -10.28 -17.44
N LYS A 50 12.63 -10.40 -17.17
CA LYS A 50 13.38 -11.66 -17.33
C LYS A 50 12.98 -12.74 -16.33
N ASP A 51 12.43 -12.34 -15.21
CA ASP A 51 11.98 -13.20 -14.10
C ASP A 51 10.50 -13.57 -14.18
N GLU A 52 9.79 -13.18 -15.26
CA GLU A 52 8.38 -13.50 -15.45
C GLU A 52 8.20 -14.59 -16.51
N ASP A 53 7.67 -15.73 -16.09
CA ASP A 53 7.43 -16.87 -16.97
C ASP A 53 6.04 -16.78 -17.62
N LEU A 54 5.99 -16.31 -18.85
CA LEU A 54 4.74 -16.17 -19.62
C LEU A 54 4.21 -17.50 -20.19
N THR A 55 4.95 -18.60 -20.09
CA THR A 55 4.48 -19.94 -20.51
C THR A 55 3.43 -20.50 -19.55
N LEU A 56 3.33 -19.93 -18.37
CA LEU A 56 2.33 -20.30 -17.36
C LEU A 56 0.93 -19.73 -17.67
N ILE A 57 0.81 -18.78 -18.60
CA ILE A 57 -0.48 -18.19 -18.97
C ILE A 57 -1.35 -19.22 -19.67
N GLY A 58 -2.55 -19.46 -19.12
CA GLY A 58 -3.49 -20.47 -19.62
C GLY A 58 -3.12 -21.91 -19.24
N SER A 59 -2.10 -22.12 -18.42
CA SER A 59 -1.71 -23.45 -17.97
C SER A 59 -2.40 -23.84 -16.66
N ASP A 60 -2.59 -25.15 -16.44
CA ASP A 60 -3.10 -25.69 -15.18
C ASP A 60 -2.03 -25.77 -14.07
N LYS A 61 -0.78 -25.39 -14.38
CA LYS A 61 0.35 -25.47 -13.43
C LYS A 61 0.33 -24.36 -12.39
N THR A 62 -0.38 -23.26 -12.70
CA THR A 62 -0.45 -22.08 -11.83
C THR A 62 -1.90 -21.63 -11.71
N PRO A 63 -2.40 -21.34 -10.50
CA PRO A 63 -3.74 -20.81 -10.30
C PRO A 63 -3.99 -19.56 -11.16
N VAL A 64 -5.18 -19.42 -11.73
CA VAL A 64 -5.57 -18.35 -12.65
C VAL A 64 -5.26 -16.96 -12.07
N TYR A 65 -5.50 -16.76 -10.78
CA TYR A 65 -5.28 -15.46 -10.12
C TYR A 65 -3.79 -15.08 -9.99
N LEU A 66 -2.87 -16.04 -10.09
CA LEU A 66 -1.42 -15.79 -10.09
C LEU A 66 -0.83 -15.64 -11.49
N GLN A 67 -1.60 -15.95 -12.53
CA GLN A 67 -1.13 -15.84 -13.90
C GLN A 67 -1.07 -14.38 -14.35
N SER A 68 -0.05 -14.06 -15.10
CA SER A 68 0.17 -12.72 -15.64
C SER A 68 -0.82 -12.36 -16.74
N MET A 69 -1.06 -11.06 -16.96
CA MET A 69 -1.87 -10.51 -18.05
C MET A 69 -3.39 -10.76 -17.96
N LEU A 70 -3.86 -11.81 -17.29
CA LEU A 70 -5.26 -12.25 -17.40
C LEU A 70 -6.25 -11.20 -16.88
N MET A 71 -5.96 -10.56 -15.77
CA MET A 71 -6.81 -9.50 -15.20
C MET A 71 -6.80 -8.25 -16.07
N TYR A 72 -5.65 -7.95 -16.68
CA TYR A 72 -5.54 -6.87 -17.65
C TYR A 72 -6.48 -7.10 -18.83
N ASN A 73 -6.37 -8.23 -19.51
CA ASN A 73 -7.16 -8.51 -20.72
C ASN A 73 -8.65 -8.71 -20.43
N GLY A 74 -8.97 -9.47 -19.35
CA GLY A 74 -10.35 -9.88 -19.09
C GLY A 74 -11.18 -8.86 -18.30
N ILE A 75 -10.53 -7.99 -17.51
CA ILE A 75 -11.24 -7.14 -16.56
C ILE A 75 -10.94 -5.66 -16.79
N LEU A 76 -9.67 -5.25 -16.83
CA LEU A 76 -9.28 -3.85 -16.87
C LEU A 76 -9.44 -3.25 -18.28
N TYR A 77 -8.82 -3.87 -19.27
CA TYR A 77 -8.77 -3.35 -20.64
C TYR A 77 -10.14 -3.09 -21.24
N PRO A 78 -11.17 -3.92 -21.02
CA PRO A 78 -12.53 -3.61 -21.48
C PRO A 78 -13.09 -2.28 -20.94
N CYS A 79 -12.59 -1.81 -19.81
CA CYS A 79 -13.08 -0.59 -19.13
C CYS A 79 -12.36 0.70 -19.57
N HIS A 80 -11.27 0.64 -20.35
CA HIS A 80 -10.40 1.79 -20.64
C HIS A 80 -11.08 2.94 -21.42
N LYS A 81 -12.25 2.70 -22.01
CA LYS A 81 -13.01 3.73 -22.74
C LYS A 81 -13.95 4.57 -21.86
N TYR A 82 -14.16 4.17 -20.62
CA TYR A 82 -14.96 4.97 -19.69
C TYR A 82 -14.16 6.17 -19.18
N THR A 83 -14.79 7.34 -19.16
CA THR A 83 -14.22 8.51 -18.48
C THR A 83 -14.23 8.26 -16.97
N ILE A 84 -13.07 8.41 -16.33
CA ILE A 84 -12.92 8.21 -14.90
C ILE A 84 -12.21 9.40 -14.24
N LYS A 85 -12.33 9.53 -12.94
CA LYS A 85 -11.67 10.60 -12.17
C LYS A 85 -10.35 10.16 -11.53
N GLY A 86 -10.08 8.87 -11.51
CA GLY A 86 -8.85 8.30 -10.94
C GLY A 86 -8.99 6.82 -10.62
N PHE A 87 -7.93 6.25 -10.11
CA PHE A 87 -7.83 4.84 -9.71
C PHE A 87 -7.72 4.71 -8.21
N ILE A 88 -8.32 3.64 -7.67
CA ILE A 88 -8.11 3.17 -6.31
C ILE A 88 -7.59 1.74 -6.40
N TRP A 89 -6.44 1.49 -5.74
CA TRP A 89 -5.76 0.21 -5.80
C TRP A 89 -5.54 -0.38 -4.42
N TYR A 90 -5.92 -1.65 -4.23
CA TYR A 90 -5.64 -2.39 -3.00
C TYR A 90 -5.18 -3.79 -3.36
N GLN A 91 -3.90 -4.01 -3.33
CA GLN A 91 -3.24 -5.27 -3.71
C GLN A 91 -1.80 -5.27 -3.17
N GLY A 92 -1.19 -6.42 -3.00
CA GLY A 92 0.22 -6.53 -2.67
C GLY A 92 0.60 -7.90 -2.12
N GLU A 93 -0.26 -8.54 -1.37
CA GLU A 93 0.03 -9.74 -0.59
C GLU A 93 0.61 -10.88 -1.44
N SER A 94 0.14 -11.05 -2.66
CA SER A 94 0.68 -12.06 -3.59
C SER A 94 2.03 -11.68 -4.22
N ASN A 95 2.49 -10.43 -4.03
CA ASN A 95 3.81 -9.97 -4.44
C ASN A 95 4.81 -9.91 -3.30
N VAL A 96 4.47 -10.36 -2.10
CA VAL A 96 5.34 -10.26 -0.92
C VAL A 96 6.74 -10.84 -1.15
N ARG A 97 6.86 -11.92 -1.91
CA ARG A 97 8.14 -12.52 -2.30
C ARG A 97 8.85 -11.80 -3.45
N SER A 98 8.16 -10.88 -4.13
CA SER A 98 8.68 -10.09 -5.26
C SER A 98 8.79 -8.61 -4.91
N SER A 99 8.94 -8.26 -3.63
CA SER A 99 9.00 -6.88 -3.14
C SER A 99 10.07 -6.04 -3.83
N ARG A 100 11.21 -6.65 -4.20
CA ARG A 100 12.32 -5.95 -4.87
C ARG A 100 11.94 -5.29 -6.19
N THR A 101 11.00 -5.87 -6.94
CA THR A 101 10.56 -5.37 -8.26
C THR A 101 9.20 -4.69 -8.20
N TYR A 102 8.53 -4.74 -7.06
CA TYR A 102 7.15 -4.29 -6.92
C TYR A 102 6.96 -2.81 -7.23
N ALA A 103 7.81 -1.94 -6.69
CA ALA A 103 7.68 -0.49 -6.87
C ALA A 103 7.74 -0.08 -8.34
N GLU A 104 8.72 -0.59 -9.07
CA GLU A 104 8.91 -0.32 -10.49
C GLU A 104 7.79 -0.91 -11.35
N ARG A 105 7.31 -2.12 -11.01
CA ARG A 105 6.19 -2.77 -11.72
C ARG A 105 4.88 -2.04 -11.50
N LEU A 106 4.61 -1.60 -10.26
CA LEU A 106 3.44 -0.78 -9.94
C LEU A 106 3.49 0.55 -10.70
N ALA A 107 4.62 1.22 -10.72
CA ALA A 107 4.80 2.47 -11.45
C ALA A 107 4.60 2.27 -12.96
N THR A 108 5.16 1.20 -13.52
CA THR A 108 4.99 0.85 -14.93
C THR A 108 3.52 0.55 -15.25
N MET A 109 2.84 -0.16 -14.38
CA MET A 109 1.40 -0.46 -14.51
C MET A 109 0.58 0.84 -14.56
N VAL A 110 0.80 1.75 -13.61
CA VAL A 110 0.07 3.02 -13.56
C VAL A 110 0.33 3.87 -14.79
N LYS A 111 1.60 3.98 -15.20
CA LYS A 111 1.99 4.69 -16.43
C LYS A 111 1.26 4.13 -17.65
N HIS A 112 1.22 2.80 -17.78
CA HIS A 112 0.53 2.13 -18.87
C HIS A 112 -0.99 2.39 -18.82
N TRP A 113 -1.61 2.25 -17.67
CA TRP A 113 -3.05 2.51 -17.52
C TRP A 113 -3.40 3.94 -17.91
N ARG A 114 -2.65 4.94 -17.45
CA ARG A 114 -2.83 6.34 -17.86
C ARG A 114 -2.72 6.52 -19.37
N SER A 115 -1.78 5.82 -20.01
CA SER A 115 -1.58 5.91 -21.45
C SER A 115 -2.76 5.38 -22.27
N ILE A 116 -3.40 4.29 -21.83
CA ILE A 116 -4.57 3.73 -22.54
C ILE A 116 -5.87 4.51 -22.25
N TRP A 117 -6.00 5.10 -21.05
CA TRP A 117 -7.13 5.98 -20.73
C TRP A 117 -7.07 7.33 -21.43
N LYS A 118 -5.90 7.83 -21.76
CA LYS A 118 -5.70 9.11 -22.48
C LYS A 118 -6.35 10.33 -21.81
N GLN A 119 -6.43 10.32 -20.49
CA GLN A 119 -7.02 11.40 -19.68
C GLN A 119 -5.98 12.13 -18.82
N GLY A 120 -4.70 12.10 -19.23
CA GLY A 120 -3.59 12.69 -18.50
C GLY A 120 -3.17 11.88 -17.25
N ASP A 121 -2.55 12.58 -16.31
CA ASP A 121 -2.05 11.97 -15.07
C ASP A 121 -3.18 11.78 -14.06
N LEU A 122 -4.09 10.85 -14.36
CA LEU A 122 -5.18 10.47 -13.47
C LEU A 122 -4.65 10.14 -12.07
N PRO A 123 -5.28 10.62 -10.99
CA PRO A 123 -4.92 10.25 -9.63
C PRO A 123 -4.89 8.73 -9.42
N PHE A 124 -3.85 8.26 -8.72
CA PHE A 124 -3.72 6.85 -8.35
C PHE A 124 -3.52 6.76 -6.84
N TYR A 125 -4.58 6.36 -6.11
CA TYR A 125 -4.53 6.21 -4.67
C TYR A 125 -4.56 4.74 -4.29
N TYR A 126 -3.65 4.33 -3.40
CA TYR A 126 -3.53 2.92 -3.05
C TYR A 126 -3.40 2.69 -1.55
N VAL A 127 -3.65 1.46 -1.19
CA VAL A 127 -3.66 0.98 0.19
C VAL A 127 -2.36 0.25 0.46
N GLU A 128 -1.67 0.63 1.52
CA GLU A 128 -0.57 -0.15 2.07
C GLU A 128 -1.09 -1.53 2.50
N THR A 129 -0.36 -2.60 2.19
CA THR A 129 -0.72 -3.93 2.67
C THR A 129 -0.71 -3.97 4.19
N VAL A 130 -1.73 -4.59 4.77
CA VAL A 130 -1.85 -4.70 6.22
C VAL A 130 -0.69 -5.51 6.81
N PRO A 131 -0.29 -5.23 8.05
CA PRO A 131 0.57 -6.14 8.79
C PRO A 131 -0.13 -7.50 8.93
N PHE A 132 0.49 -8.56 8.44
CA PHE A 132 0.00 -9.92 8.62
C PHE A 132 1.18 -10.86 8.87
N ALA A 133 0.94 -11.92 9.64
CA ALA A 133 1.92 -12.96 9.84
C ALA A 133 2.05 -13.75 8.53
N CYS A 134 3.07 -13.40 7.75
CA CYS A 134 3.45 -14.23 6.62
C CYS A 134 3.81 -15.64 7.13
N GLU A 135 3.25 -16.67 6.54
CA GLU A 135 3.47 -18.09 6.96
C GLU A 135 4.95 -18.51 6.90
N TYR A 136 5.81 -17.65 6.41
CA TYR A 136 7.22 -17.92 6.17
C TYR A 136 8.06 -17.49 7.38
N LYS A 137 8.16 -18.41 8.34
CA LYS A 137 8.93 -18.21 9.58
C LYS A 137 10.41 -17.87 9.37
N GLU A 138 10.97 -18.19 8.22
CA GLU A 138 12.37 -17.92 7.88
C GLU A 138 12.61 -16.50 7.36
N ASP A 139 11.56 -15.82 6.87
CA ASP A 139 11.66 -14.50 6.23
C ASP A 139 10.71 -13.48 6.91
N GLY A 140 10.83 -13.31 8.23
CA GLY A 140 9.94 -12.45 9.04
C GLY A 140 9.77 -11.00 8.56
N TYR A 141 10.61 -10.54 7.61
CA TYR A 141 10.63 -9.18 7.09
C TYR A 141 9.91 -8.99 5.75
N ILE A 142 9.49 -10.07 5.08
CA ILE A 142 9.00 -9.94 3.69
C ILE A 142 7.77 -9.03 3.56
N GLY A 143 6.89 -9.02 4.55
CA GLY A 143 5.76 -8.09 4.60
C GLY A 143 6.21 -6.63 4.76
N ALA A 144 7.22 -6.38 5.60
CA ALA A 144 7.81 -5.04 5.77
C ALA A 144 8.51 -4.56 4.49
N LEU A 145 9.25 -5.45 3.82
CA LEU A 145 9.90 -5.13 2.55
C LEU A 145 8.89 -4.80 1.44
N LEU A 146 7.72 -5.44 1.44
CA LEU A 146 6.67 -5.08 0.50
C LEU A 146 6.08 -3.71 0.80
N ARG A 147 5.81 -3.39 2.07
CA ARG A 147 5.33 -2.04 2.47
C ARG A 147 6.35 -0.95 2.15
N GLU A 148 7.65 -1.23 2.35
CA GLU A 148 8.73 -0.34 1.90
C GLU A 148 8.70 -0.12 0.38
N ALA A 149 8.50 -1.19 -0.40
CA ALA A 149 8.36 -1.08 -1.86
C ALA A 149 7.11 -0.27 -2.27
N GLN A 150 6.00 -0.42 -1.55
CA GLN A 150 4.81 0.40 -1.75
C GLN A 150 5.10 1.87 -1.42
N GLN A 151 5.80 2.17 -0.32
CA GLN A 151 6.23 3.53 0.01
C GLN A 151 7.16 4.12 -1.06
N LYS A 152 8.11 3.34 -1.56
CA LYS A 152 9.02 3.74 -2.64
C LYS A 152 8.26 4.09 -3.93
N ALA A 153 7.18 3.38 -4.23
CA ALA A 153 6.37 3.63 -5.42
C ALA A 153 5.76 5.05 -5.46
N LEU A 154 5.55 5.70 -4.30
CA LEU A 154 5.09 7.10 -4.25
C LEU A 154 6.02 8.06 -4.99
N SER A 155 7.33 7.85 -4.90
CA SER A 155 8.33 8.67 -5.60
C SER A 155 8.40 8.39 -7.11
N LEU A 156 7.91 7.24 -7.55
CA LEU A 156 7.93 6.80 -8.95
C LEU A 156 6.63 7.12 -9.70
N ILE A 157 5.54 7.35 -8.97
CA ILE A 157 4.20 7.57 -9.55
C ILE A 157 3.76 9.00 -9.26
N PRO A 158 3.89 9.94 -10.21
CA PRO A 158 3.34 11.29 -10.07
C PRO A 158 1.84 11.25 -9.79
N ASN A 159 1.29 12.25 -9.11
CA ASN A 159 -0.14 12.33 -8.77
C ASN A 159 -0.67 11.05 -8.13
N SER A 160 0.02 10.57 -7.10
CA SER A 160 -0.37 9.39 -6.33
C SER A 160 -0.47 9.71 -4.83
N GLY A 161 -0.98 8.75 -4.08
CA GLY A 161 -1.02 8.77 -2.63
C GLY A 161 -1.26 7.37 -2.09
N MET A 162 -0.72 7.10 -0.91
CA MET A 162 -0.91 5.83 -0.22
C MET A 162 -1.51 6.08 1.15
N ILE A 163 -2.43 5.24 1.57
CA ILE A 163 -2.96 5.26 2.94
C ILE A 163 -2.32 4.14 3.76
N GLY A 164 -1.97 4.45 5.01
CA GLY A 164 -1.47 3.47 5.98
C GLY A 164 -2.59 2.60 6.56
N THR A 165 -2.23 1.42 7.03
CA THR A 165 -3.18 0.42 7.57
C THR A 165 -2.76 -0.16 8.92
N ASN A 166 -1.60 0.18 9.44
CA ASN A 166 -1.02 -0.44 10.64
C ASN A 166 -1.91 -0.37 11.88
N ASP A 167 -2.66 0.70 12.03
CA ASP A 167 -3.60 0.95 13.14
C ASP A 167 -5.04 0.47 12.84
N LEU A 168 -5.26 -0.16 11.71
CA LEU A 168 -6.57 -0.70 11.30
C LEU A 168 -6.66 -2.22 11.46
N VAL A 169 -5.64 -2.85 12.04
CA VAL A 169 -5.55 -4.29 12.25
C VAL A 169 -5.43 -4.58 13.73
N GLU A 170 -6.32 -5.42 14.22
CA GLU A 170 -6.27 -5.89 15.60
C GLU A 170 -5.25 -7.03 15.76
N THR A 171 -4.68 -7.18 16.94
CA THR A 171 -3.63 -8.19 17.20
C THR A 171 -4.09 -9.61 16.88
N TYR A 172 -5.37 -9.93 17.11
CA TYR A 172 -5.93 -11.26 16.80
C TYR A 172 -6.10 -11.51 15.29
N GLU A 173 -6.03 -10.47 14.47
CA GLU A 173 -6.12 -10.57 13.01
C GLU A 173 -4.77 -10.86 12.35
N ALA A 174 -3.68 -10.90 13.11
CA ALA A 174 -2.34 -11.10 12.56
C ALA A 174 -2.18 -12.27 11.58
N PRO A 175 -2.88 -13.40 11.71
CA PRO A 175 -2.84 -14.48 10.72
C PRO A 175 -3.59 -14.17 9.43
N GLN A 176 -4.34 -13.06 9.36
CA GLN A 176 -5.25 -12.78 8.26
C GLN A 176 -4.74 -11.61 7.39
N VAL A 177 -4.81 -11.80 6.07
CA VAL A 177 -4.51 -10.74 5.09
C VAL A 177 -5.70 -9.78 4.86
N HIS A 178 -6.85 -10.05 5.50
CA HIS A 178 -8.10 -9.33 5.29
C HIS A 178 -8.64 -8.75 6.61
N PRO A 179 -8.20 -7.54 7.03
CA PRO A 179 -8.65 -6.93 8.26
C PRO A 179 -10.15 -6.63 8.20
N HIS A 180 -10.84 -6.70 9.34
CA HIS A 180 -12.26 -6.41 9.45
C HIS A 180 -12.58 -4.91 9.27
N ASN A 181 -11.64 -4.03 9.64
CA ASN A 181 -11.83 -2.57 9.57
C ASN A 181 -11.72 -2.02 8.15
N LYS A 182 -12.58 -2.48 7.25
CA LYS A 182 -12.68 -1.94 5.88
C LYS A 182 -13.24 -0.52 5.83
N LYS A 183 -13.93 -0.11 6.88
CA LYS A 183 -14.46 1.25 7.02
C LYS A 183 -13.32 2.27 7.07
N GLY A 184 -12.37 2.11 7.97
CA GLY A 184 -11.23 3.01 8.10
C GLY A 184 -10.42 3.14 6.80
N ILE A 185 -10.23 2.03 6.09
CA ILE A 185 -9.56 2.03 4.77
C ILE A 185 -10.35 2.89 3.76
N GLY A 186 -11.67 2.68 3.68
CA GLY A 186 -12.54 3.44 2.76
C GLY A 186 -12.59 4.94 3.09
N GLU A 187 -12.66 5.30 4.36
CA GLU A 187 -12.66 6.69 4.84
C GLU A 187 -11.33 7.39 4.49
N ARG A 188 -10.18 6.75 4.73
CA ARG A 188 -8.86 7.30 4.39
C ARG A 188 -8.71 7.55 2.89
N LEU A 189 -9.13 6.61 2.04
CA LEU A 189 -9.14 6.80 0.59
C LEU A 189 -10.09 7.93 0.16
N ALA A 190 -11.24 8.07 0.83
CA ALA A 190 -12.17 9.16 0.57
C ALA A 190 -11.53 10.51 0.95
N TYR A 191 -10.95 10.63 2.14
CA TYR A 191 -10.27 11.86 2.59
C TYR A 191 -9.13 12.24 1.67
N MET A 192 -8.30 11.28 1.26
CA MET A 192 -7.22 11.52 0.31
C MET A 192 -7.75 12.06 -1.02
N SER A 193 -8.80 11.47 -1.56
CA SER A 193 -9.38 11.97 -2.80
C SER A 193 -10.06 13.34 -2.65
N LEU A 194 -10.76 13.59 -1.55
CA LEU A 194 -11.37 14.90 -1.26
C LEU A 194 -10.30 15.98 -1.18
N ASN A 195 -9.22 15.72 -0.48
CA ASN A 195 -8.12 16.67 -0.36
C ASN A 195 -7.35 16.84 -1.69
N LYS A 196 -6.74 15.74 -2.20
CA LYS A 196 -5.80 15.82 -3.34
C LYS A 196 -6.48 15.99 -4.70
N THR A 197 -7.67 15.41 -4.92
CA THR A 197 -8.36 15.48 -6.22
C THR A 197 -9.39 16.60 -6.28
N TYR A 198 -10.11 16.82 -5.19
CA TYR A 198 -11.21 17.81 -5.16
C TYR A 198 -10.85 19.09 -4.42
N GLY A 199 -9.65 19.21 -3.86
CA GLY A 199 -9.12 20.45 -3.25
C GLY A 199 -9.76 20.83 -1.92
N TYR A 200 -10.44 19.91 -1.22
CA TYR A 200 -11.01 20.17 0.08
C TYR A 200 -9.92 20.46 1.12
N GLN A 201 -9.97 21.64 1.71
CA GLN A 201 -9.04 22.05 2.75
C GLN A 201 -9.50 21.56 4.14
N GLY A 202 -8.53 21.42 5.07
CA GLY A 202 -8.83 21.01 6.45
C GLY A 202 -9.09 19.51 6.65
N ILE A 203 -8.97 18.70 5.60
CA ILE A 203 -9.01 17.24 5.67
C ILE A 203 -7.58 16.72 5.60
N GLU A 204 -7.13 16.05 6.68
CA GLU A 204 -5.87 15.33 6.66
C GLU A 204 -5.98 14.11 5.74
N SER A 205 -5.07 13.98 4.82
CA SER A 205 -5.09 12.92 3.81
C SER A 205 -3.83 12.05 3.82
N GLU A 206 -2.81 12.47 4.54
CA GLU A 206 -1.53 11.80 4.65
C GLU A 206 -1.29 11.35 6.08
N TYR A 207 -0.51 10.32 6.24
CA TYR A 207 -0.15 9.74 7.54
C TYR A 207 1.34 9.96 7.82
N PRO A 208 1.79 9.87 9.07
CA PRO A 208 3.19 9.99 9.40
C PRO A 208 4.05 9.00 8.59
N SER A 209 4.98 9.53 7.83
CA SER A 209 5.89 8.75 6.98
C SER A 209 7.33 9.04 7.39
N TYR A 210 8.20 8.02 7.32
CA TYR A 210 9.63 8.19 7.60
C TYR A 210 10.21 9.36 6.80
N LYS A 211 10.90 10.25 7.51
CA LYS A 211 11.56 11.43 6.93
C LYS A 211 13.09 11.31 7.04
N SER A 212 13.57 11.05 8.23
CA SER A 212 15.01 10.95 8.51
C SER A 212 15.26 10.27 9.83
N MET A 213 16.49 9.83 10.05
CA MET A 213 16.97 9.38 11.35
C MET A 213 18.26 10.10 11.74
N LYS A 214 18.49 10.22 13.04
CA LYS A 214 19.72 10.74 13.63
C LYS A 214 20.23 9.76 14.67
N ILE A 215 21.51 9.44 14.60
CA ILE A 215 22.19 8.61 15.61
C ILE A 215 22.68 9.54 16.71
N ASN A 216 22.26 9.28 17.94
CA ASN A 216 22.62 10.02 19.14
C ASN A 216 23.22 9.05 20.17
N GLY A 217 24.54 8.74 20.04
CA GLY A 217 25.20 7.71 20.87
C GLY A 217 24.55 6.33 20.67
N GLU A 218 23.99 5.76 21.74
CA GLU A 218 23.35 4.43 21.74
C GLU A 218 21.87 4.47 21.33
N THR A 219 21.36 5.62 20.83
CA THR A 219 19.97 5.78 20.43
C THR A 219 19.86 6.25 18.99
N ILE A 220 18.76 5.89 18.35
CA ILE A 220 18.36 6.42 17.05
C ILE A 220 17.09 7.24 17.25
N GLU A 221 17.10 8.48 16.81
CA GLU A 221 15.93 9.34 16.76
C GLU A 221 15.38 9.37 15.35
N ILE A 222 14.10 9.00 15.19
CA ILE A 222 13.42 8.90 13.91
C ILE A 222 12.40 10.03 13.80
N SER A 223 12.53 10.83 12.75
CA SER A 223 11.61 11.92 12.41
C SER A 223 10.65 11.51 11.29
N PHE A 224 9.45 12.08 11.32
CA PHE A 224 8.39 11.78 10.37
C PHE A 224 7.90 13.05 9.67
N SER A 225 7.50 12.92 8.40
CA SER A 225 6.66 13.89 7.70
C SER A 225 5.21 13.68 8.13
N HIS A 226 4.37 14.72 8.02
CA HIS A 226 2.94 14.65 8.36
C HIS A 226 2.67 14.22 9.82
N ALA A 227 3.55 14.66 10.73
CA ALA A 227 3.47 14.38 12.16
C ALA A 227 3.34 15.65 13.01
N GLU A 228 2.96 16.77 12.42
CA GLU A 228 2.90 18.08 13.09
C GLU A 228 1.90 18.11 14.25
N LYS A 229 0.89 17.26 14.21
CA LYS A 229 -0.11 17.09 15.29
C LYS A 229 0.27 16.03 16.33
N GLY A 230 1.48 15.47 16.22
CA GLY A 230 1.97 14.40 17.07
C GLY A 230 1.77 13.01 16.48
N LEU A 231 2.28 12.03 17.20
CA LEU A 231 2.19 10.62 16.85
C LEU A 231 1.28 9.88 17.84
N SER A 232 0.48 8.96 17.34
CA SER A 232 -0.35 8.03 18.10
C SER A 232 0.18 6.61 17.85
N PRO A 233 0.03 5.67 18.78
CA PRO A 233 -0.71 5.70 20.01
C PRO A 233 0.12 6.11 21.22
N TRP A 234 -0.54 6.33 22.34
CA TRP A 234 0.00 6.62 23.67
C TRP A 234 0.64 5.39 24.37
N MET A 235 0.51 4.22 23.75
CA MET A 235 1.01 2.95 24.25
C MET A 235 2.39 2.63 23.70
N ASN A 236 3.02 1.58 24.24
CA ASN A 236 4.33 1.12 23.80
C ASN A 236 4.35 0.84 22.29
N ILE A 237 5.30 1.42 21.62
CA ILE A 237 5.57 1.15 20.20
C ILE A 237 6.46 -0.10 20.17
N SER A 238 6.09 -1.06 19.34
CA SER A 238 6.83 -2.33 19.19
C SER A 238 7.21 -2.58 17.73
N GLY A 239 8.03 -3.61 17.51
CA GLY A 239 8.43 -4.04 16.17
C GLY A 239 9.64 -3.29 15.60
N PHE A 240 10.40 -2.59 16.43
CA PHE A 240 11.66 -1.98 16.05
C PHE A 240 12.83 -2.92 16.26
N GLU A 241 13.77 -2.85 15.34
CA GLU A 241 15.08 -3.48 15.43
C GLU A 241 16.14 -2.47 15.01
N ILE A 242 17.31 -2.52 15.66
CA ILE A 242 18.47 -1.70 15.30
C ILE A 242 19.73 -2.56 15.18
N ALA A 243 20.68 -2.07 14.38
CA ALA A 243 21.97 -2.70 14.18
C ALA A 243 23.09 -1.71 14.46
N GLY A 244 24.23 -2.22 14.90
CA GLY A 244 25.49 -1.51 14.96
C GLY A 244 26.22 -1.52 13.60
N SER A 245 27.53 -1.28 13.65
CA SER A 245 28.40 -1.32 12.46
C SER A 245 28.52 -2.70 11.83
N ASP A 246 28.22 -3.76 12.59
CA ASP A 246 28.15 -5.15 12.15
C ASP A 246 26.96 -5.48 11.27
N LYS A 247 25.95 -4.56 11.21
CA LYS A 247 24.69 -4.72 10.46
C LYS A 247 23.83 -5.92 10.91
N VAL A 248 24.06 -6.41 12.14
CA VAL A 248 23.21 -7.44 12.75
C VAL A 248 22.09 -6.73 13.52
N PHE A 249 20.83 -7.02 13.15
CA PHE A 249 19.68 -6.39 13.75
C PHE A 249 19.26 -7.11 15.04
N TYR A 250 19.00 -6.34 16.07
CA TYR A 250 18.53 -6.78 17.38
C TYR A 250 17.23 -6.07 17.77
N PRO A 251 16.31 -6.76 18.44
CA PRO A 251 15.11 -6.13 18.97
C PRO A 251 15.42 -4.88 19.78
N ALA A 252 14.62 -3.85 19.58
CA ALA A 252 14.82 -2.55 20.18
C ALA A 252 13.56 -2.03 20.86
N GLU A 253 13.77 -1.31 21.98
CA GLU A 253 12.73 -0.55 22.65
C GLU A 253 12.50 0.77 21.90
N ALA A 254 11.25 1.14 21.70
CA ALA A 254 10.88 2.40 21.07
C ALA A 254 9.97 3.22 22.00
N SER A 255 10.20 4.52 22.03
CA SER A 255 9.41 5.47 22.82
C SER A 255 9.10 6.73 22.02
N LEU A 256 7.94 7.35 22.28
CA LEU A 256 7.57 8.63 21.69
C LEU A 256 8.23 9.78 22.42
N ASN A 257 8.91 10.64 21.68
CA ASN A 257 9.23 11.99 22.10
C ASN A 257 8.08 12.91 21.71
N GLN A 258 7.17 13.14 22.65
CA GLN A 258 5.97 13.94 22.44
C GLN A 258 6.27 15.42 22.11
N LYS A 259 7.40 15.95 22.57
CA LYS A 259 7.78 17.34 22.35
C LYS A 259 8.19 17.59 20.91
N ASP A 260 8.98 16.68 20.35
CA ASP A 260 9.57 16.85 19.02
C ASP A 260 8.86 15.99 17.97
N HIS A 261 7.83 15.23 18.35
CA HIS A 261 7.05 14.33 17.50
C HIS A 261 7.94 13.30 16.77
N THR A 262 8.91 12.73 17.52
CA THR A 262 9.86 11.74 17.01
C THR A 262 9.73 10.42 17.76
N VAL A 263 10.33 9.37 17.22
CA VAL A 263 10.46 8.07 17.90
C VAL A 263 11.92 7.86 18.27
N ILE A 264 12.18 7.58 19.53
CA ILE A 264 13.52 7.24 20.04
C ILE A 264 13.59 5.73 20.17
N VAL A 265 14.58 5.14 19.52
CA VAL A 265 14.81 3.69 19.49
C VAL A 265 16.16 3.37 20.12
N LYS A 266 16.22 2.36 20.98
CA LYS A 266 17.46 1.87 21.61
C LYS A 266 17.43 0.35 21.78
N SER A 267 18.60 -0.27 21.82
CA SER A 267 18.76 -1.68 22.18
C SER A 267 19.93 -1.84 23.16
N PRO A 268 19.79 -2.60 24.23
CA PRO A 268 20.89 -2.85 25.15
C PRO A 268 22.04 -3.67 24.52
N THR A 269 21.76 -4.31 23.40
CA THR A 269 22.72 -5.18 22.69
C THR A 269 23.58 -4.38 21.68
N VAL A 270 23.08 -3.24 21.21
CA VAL A 270 23.78 -2.40 20.21
C VAL A 270 24.39 -1.19 20.90
N LYS A 271 25.69 -1.02 20.68
CA LYS A 271 26.50 0.09 21.25
C LYS A 271 26.92 1.08 20.18
#